data_166284a81323532638ff6d0a7756382b
#
_entry.id   166284a81323532638ff6d0a7756382b
#
_cell.length_a   1.000
_cell.length_b   1.000
_cell.length_c   1.000
_cell.angle_alpha   90.00
_cell.angle_beta   90.00
_cell.angle_gamma   90.00
#
_symmetry.space_group_name_H-M   'P 1'
#
loop_
_entity.id
_entity.type
_entity.pdbx_description
1 polymer ?
#
loop_
_entity_poly.entity_id
_entity_poly.type
_entity_poly.pdbx_seq_one_letter_code
_entity_poly.pdbx_strand_id
1 'polypeptide(L)'
;MLKILQARLQQYVNHELPDVQAGFRRGRGIRDQVAKSAGSWKKQESSKKNIYFCFIDYAKAFDRVDHKKLWKILKEMGIPDHLTCLLRNLYAGQEATVRTGHGMKDWFQIGKGVHQGCIL
;
A
#
# COMPACT_ATOMS: atom_id res chain seq x y z
N MET A 1 -5.62 -11.28 -16.26
CA MET A 1 -5.78 -9.82 -16.44
C MET A 1 -5.16 -9.03 -15.30
N LEU A 2 -5.54 -9.23 -14.04
CA LEU A 2 -5.03 -8.49 -12.86
C LEU A 2 -3.51 -8.57 -12.71
N LYS A 3 -2.87 -9.72 -12.88
CA LYS A 3 -1.41 -9.88 -12.82
C LYS A 3 -0.66 -9.05 -13.86
N ILE A 4 -1.22 -8.87 -15.04
CA ILE A 4 -0.63 -8.04 -16.10
C ILE A 4 -0.70 -6.57 -15.70
N LEU A 5 -1.85 -6.15 -15.18
CA LEU A 5 -2.05 -4.79 -14.69
C LEU A 5 -1.10 -4.49 -13.53
N GLN A 6 -0.99 -5.40 -12.57
CA GLN A 6 -0.05 -5.30 -11.46
C GLN A 6 1.40 -5.15 -11.95
N ALA A 7 1.84 -6.01 -12.87
CA ALA A 7 3.21 -5.96 -13.38
C ALA A 7 3.53 -4.61 -14.07
N ARG A 8 2.57 -4.05 -14.82
CA ARG A 8 2.72 -2.74 -15.45
C ARG A 8 2.76 -1.61 -14.42
N LEU A 9 1.85 -1.61 -13.45
CA LEU A 9 1.83 -0.61 -12.39
C LEU A 9 3.10 -0.65 -11.54
N GLN A 10 3.61 -1.83 -11.26
CA GLN A 10 4.79 -2.02 -10.43
C GLN A 10 6.05 -1.37 -11.03
N GLN A 11 6.15 -1.28 -12.36
CA GLN A 11 7.26 -0.57 -13.00
C GLN A 11 7.26 0.92 -12.63
N TYR A 12 6.09 1.58 -12.71
CA TYR A 12 5.96 2.99 -12.33
C TYR A 12 6.15 3.20 -10.84
N VAL A 13 5.47 2.41 -10.02
CA VAL A 13 5.52 2.53 -8.55
C VAL A 13 6.95 2.30 -8.02
N ASN A 14 7.69 1.33 -8.56
CA ASN A 14 9.06 1.07 -8.12
C ASN A 14 10.01 2.23 -8.42
N HIS A 15 9.74 3.00 -9.44
CA HIS A 15 10.55 4.18 -9.79
C HIS A 15 10.27 5.35 -8.85
N GLU A 16 9.02 5.52 -8.45
CA GLU A 16 8.58 6.64 -7.61
C GLU A 16 8.76 6.38 -6.10
N LEU A 17 8.81 5.12 -5.68
CA LEU A 17 8.97 4.78 -4.28
C LEU A 17 10.39 5.11 -3.79
N PRO A 18 10.51 5.84 -2.67
CA PRO A 18 11.80 6.15 -2.07
C PRO A 18 12.51 4.86 -1.63
N ASP A 19 13.85 4.89 -1.63
CA ASP A 19 14.68 3.72 -1.29
C ASP A 19 14.48 3.21 0.14
N VAL A 20 14.02 4.07 1.04
CA VAL A 20 13.72 3.70 2.42
C VAL A 20 12.44 2.87 2.55
N GLN A 21 11.55 2.92 1.54
CA GLN A 21 10.34 2.10 1.55
C GLN A 21 10.69 0.63 1.40
N ALA A 22 10.34 -0.17 2.39
CA ALA A 22 10.61 -1.61 2.43
C ALA A 22 9.35 -2.47 2.28
N GLY A 23 8.23 -2.01 2.85
CA GLY A 23 6.97 -2.73 2.78
C GLY A 23 6.48 -2.91 1.34
N PHE A 24 5.98 -4.11 1.03
CA PHE A 24 5.43 -4.49 -0.29
C PHE A 24 6.40 -4.34 -1.48
N ARG A 25 7.71 -4.25 -1.22
CA ARG A 25 8.76 -4.24 -2.25
C ARG A 25 9.43 -5.60 -2.38
N ARG A 26 9.57 -6.06 -3.62
CA ARG A 26 10.28 -7.31 -3.93
C ARG A 26 11.75 -7.20 -3.52
N GLY A 27 12.29 -8.22 -2.87
CA GLY A 27 13.69 -8.24 -2.42
C GLY A 27 13.96 -7.40 -1.17
N ARG A 28 12.94 -6.88 -0.50
CA ARG A 28 13.06 -6.15 0.77
C ARG A 28 12.44 -6.96 1.90
N GLY A 29 13.24 -7.78 2.57
CA GLY A 29 12.80 -8.61 3.68
C GLY A 29 12.81 -7.88 5.04
N ILE A 30 12.02 -8.37 5.98
CA ILE A 30 12.01 -7.88 7.37
C ILE A 30 13.41 -7.98 7.98
N ARG A 31 14.13 -9.08 7.73
CA ARG A 31 15.49 -9.29 8.25
C ARG A 31 16.47 -8.20 7.81
N ASP A 32 16.37 -7.76 6.53
CA ASP A 32 17.23 -6.72 5.99
C ASP A 32 16.95 -5.36 6.65
N GLN A 33 15.68 -5.08 6.96
CA GLN A 33 15.28 -3.85 7.63
C GLN A 33 15.73 -3.84 9.09
N VAL A 34 15.60 -4.96 9.80
CA VAL A 34 16.11 -5.12 11.16
C VAL A 34 17.64 -4.96 11.18
N ALA A 35 18.34 -5.58 10.24
CA ALA A 35 19.80 -5.46 10.13
C ALA A 35 20.25 -4.01 9.85
N LYS A 36 19.57 -3.29 8.97
CA LYS A 36 19.84 -1.86 8.69
C LYS A 36 19.59 -0.99 9.91
N SER A 37 18.49 -1.22 10.64
CA SER A 37 18.19 -0.50 11.88
C SER A 37 19.27 -0.77 12.93
N ALA A 38 19.66 -2.04 13.14
CA ALA A 38 20.72 -2.41 14.08
C ALA A 38 22.08 -1.82 13.68
N GLY A 39 22.39 -1.76 12.38
CA GLY A 39 23.61 -1.12 11.87
C GLY A 39 23.63 0.38 12.13
N SER A 40 22.49 1.05 11.99
CA SER A 40 22.33 2.47 12.34
C SER A 40 22.54 2.72 13.81
N TRP A 41 22.04 1.86 14.68
CA TRP A 41 22.26 1.92 16.12
C TRP A 41 23.74 1.83 16.50
N LYS A 42 24.45 0.80 16.01
CA LYS A 42 25.88 0.63 16.25
C LYS A 42 26.72 1.80 15.80
N LYS A 43 26.41 2.36 14.61
CA LYS A 43 27.14 3.52 14.09
C LYS A 43 26.94 4.76 14.95
N GLN A 44 25.79 4.93 15.55
CA GLN A 44 25.48 6.08 16.40
C GLN A 44 26.02 5.93 17.83
N GLU A 45 26.00 4.71 18.37
CA GLU A 45 26.64 4.40 19.65
C GLU A 45 28.13 4.75 19.64
N SER A 46 28.81 4.47 18.54
CA SER A 46 30.23 4.86 18.34
C SER A 46 30.40 6.39 18.25
N SER A 47 29.40 7.15 17.81
CA SER A 47 29.47 8.62 17.67
C SER A 47 29.04 9.41 18.92
N LYS A 48 28.62 8.74 20.01
CA LYS A 48 28.14 9.34 21.27
C LYS A 48 27.00 10.37 21.06
N LYS A 49 26.21 10.22 20.01
CA LYS A 49 25.05 11.09 19.74
C LYS A 49 23.77 10.43 20.23
N ASN A 50 22.91 11.19 20.89
CA ASN A 50 21.59 10.72 21.25
C ASN A 50 20.71 10.54 20.03
N ILE A 51 20.02 9.40 19.94
CA ILE A 51 19.04 9.12 18.91
C ILE A 51 17.69 8.93 19.57
N TYR A 52 16.68 9.48 18.93
CA TYR A 52 15.29 9.28 19.32
C TYR A 52 14.58 8.52 18.22
N PHE A 53 13.88 7.45 18.57
CA PHE A 53 13.07 6.65 17.65
C PHE A 53 11.61 6.88 17.93
N CYS A 54 10.84 7.08 16.85
CA CYS A 54 9.40 7.13 16.90
C CYS A 54 8.85 6.08 15.94
N PHE A 55 8.00 5.18 16.44
CA PHE A 55 7.31 4.18 15.64
C PHE A 55 5.85 4.60 15.49
N ILE A 56 5.41 4.73 14.25
CA ILE A 56 4.04 5.13 13.92
C ILE A 56 3.37 3.95 13.22
N ASP A 57 2.31 3.44 13.83
CA ASP A 57 1.46 2.39 13.25
C ASP A 57 0.06 2.96 12.97
N TYR A 58 -0.44 2.71 11.74
CA TYR A 58 -1.74 3.22 11.32
C TYR A 58 -2.83 2.15 11.51
N ALA A 59 -3.75 2.42 12.41
CA ALA A 59 -4.93 1.57 12.56
C ALA A 59 -5.80 1.62 11.30
N LYS A 60 -6.07 0.45 10.71
CA LYS A 60 -6.94 0.29 9.52
C LYS A 60 -6.50 1.16 8.32
N ALA A 61 -5.19 1.22 8.05
CA ALA A 61 -4.65 2.04 6.97
C ALA A 61 -5.31 1.75 5.62
N PHE A 62 -5.47 0.47 5.27
CA PHE A 62 -6.07 0.04 3.99
C PHE A 62 -7.57 0.36 3.90
N ASP A 63 -8.32 0.22 4.97
CA ASP A 63 -9.77 0.46 5.01
C ASP A 63 -10.13 1.95 4.85
N ARG A 64 -9.17 2.84 5.14
CA ARG A 64 -9.37 4.29 5.15
C ARG A 64 -8.93 4.99 3.86
N VAL A 65 -8.43 4.25 2.89
CA VAL A 65 -7.97 4.84 1.63
C VAL A 65 -9.14 5.46 0.87
N ASP A 66 -9.05 6.77 0.62
CA ASP A 66 -10.01 7.48 -0.21
C ASP A 66 -9.67 7.26 -1.68
N HIS A 67 -10.60 6.69 -2.45
CA HIS A 67 -10.39 6.36 -3.85
C HIS A 67 -10.09 7.61 -4.69
N LYS A 68 -10.76 8.75 -4.44
CA LYS A 68 -10.52 9.98 -5.21
C LYS A 68 -9.11 10.50 -5.01
N LYS A 69 -8.63 10.48 -3.76
CA LYS A 69 -7.25 10.86 -3.43
C LYS A 69 -6.25 9.88 -4.04
N LEU A 70 -6.56 8.58 -4.01
CA LEU A 70 -5.71 7.54 -4.62
C LEU A 70 -5.51 7.83 -6.12
N TRP A 71 -6.59 8.09 -6.87
CA TRP A 71 -6.49 8.40 -8.30
C TRP A 71 -5.66 9.65 -8.60
N LYS A 72 -5.76 10.66 -7.76
CA LYS A 72 -4.95 11.87 -7.87
C LYS A 72 -3.46 11.57 -7.69
N ILE A 73 -3.12 10.82 -6.64
CA ILE A 73 -1.73 10.42 -6.36
C ILE A 73 -1.16 9.58 -7.50
N LEU A 74 -1.90 8.60 -8.01
CA LEU A 74 -1.44 7.78 -9.14
C LEU A 74 -1.15 8.62 -10.38
N LYS A 75 -1.94 9.64 -10.64
CA LYS A 75 -1.70 10.60 -11.72
C LYS A 75 -0.44 11.45 -11.47
N GLU A 76 -0.25 11.94 -10.25
CA GLU A 76 0.94 12.69 -9.84
C GLU A 76 2.22 11.84 -9.94
N MET A 77 2.14 10.53 -9.72
CA MET A 77 3.22 9.56 -9.92
C MET A 77 3.49 9.25 -11.40
N GLY A 78 2.83 9.91 -12.34
CA GLY A 78 3.04 9.70 -13.77
C GLY A 78 2.46 8.39 -14.32
N ILE A 79 1.55 7.74 -13.58
CA ILE A 79 0.88 6.54 -14.08
C ILE A 79 -0.06 6.91 -15.23
N PRO A 80 0.05 6.24 -16.40
CA PRO A 80 -0.76 6.54 -17.55
C PRO A 80 -2.27 6.48 -17.27
N ASP A 81 -3.03 7.41 -17.85
CA ASP A 81 -4.46 7.56 -17.62
C ASP A 81 -5.25 6.28 -17.92
N HIS A 82 -4.85 5.51 -18.93
CA HIS A 82 -5.52 4.25 -19.26
C HIS A 82 -5.39 3.18 -18.14
N LEU A 83 -4.24 3.13 -17.44
CA LEU A 83 -4.06 2.22 -16.30
C LEU A 83 -4.85 2.70 -15.08
N THR A 84 -4.87 3.99 -14.82
CA THR A 84 -5.68 4.60 -13.76
C THR A 84 -7.17 4.40 -14.02
N CYS A 85 -7.61 4.52 -15.27
CA CYS A 85 -8.99 4.25 -15.67
C CYS A 85 -9.39 2.79 -15.45
N LEU A 86 -8.52 1.84 -15.80
CA LEU A 86 -8.75 0.42 -15.54
C LEU A 86 -8.90 0.14 -14.03
N LEU A 87 -8.03 0.73 -13.20
CA LEU A 87 -8.14 0.61 -11.74
C LEU A 87 -9.45 1.19 -11.23
N ARG A 88 -9.82 2.38 -11.68
CA ARG A 88 -11.11 3.00 -11.30
C ARG A 88 -12.29 2.11 -11.65
N ASN A 89 -12.29 1.50 -12.82
CA ASN A 89 -13.36 0.59 -13.23
C ASN A 89 -13.40 -0.68 -12.38
N LEU A 90 -12.23 -1.19 -11.93
CA LEU A 90 -12.18 -2.33 -11.01
C LEU A 90 -12.75 -2.02 -9.63
N TYR A 91 -12.57 -0.78 -9.15
CA TYR A 91 -13.11 -0.32 -7.87
C TYR A 91 -14.53 0.26 -7.98
N ALA A 92 -14.96 0.64 -9.18
CA ALA A 92 -16.30 1.14 -9.41
C ALA A 92 -17.34 0.02 -9.29
N GLY A 93 -18.37 0.27 -8.53
CA GLY A 93 -19.45 -0.70 -8.36
C GLY A 93 -19.09 -1.94 -7.52
N GLN A 94 -18.01 -1.88 -6.75
CA GLN A 94 -17.73 -2.94 -5.78
C GLN A 94 -18.79 -2.95 -4.70
N GLU A 95 -19.39 -4.10 -4.50
CA GLU A 95 -20.40 -4.35 -3.49
C GLU A 95 -19.92 -5.42 -2.53
N ALA A 96 -20.34 -5.31 -1.30
CA ALA A 96 -20.10 -6.31 -0.27
C ALA A 96 -21.40 -6.68 0.45
N THR A 97 -21.43 -7.89 0.96
CA THR A 97 -22.49 -8.33 1.87
C THR A 97 -21.87 -9.05 3.05
N VAL A 98 -22.57 -9.05 4.16
CA VAL A 98 -22.14 -9.72 5.39
C VAL A 98 -22.97 -11.00 5.56
N ARG A 99 -22.28 -12.12 5.68
CA ARG A 99 -22.94 -13.39 6.05
C ARG A 99 -23.02 -13.49 7.56
N THR A 100 -24.22 -13.58 8.07
CA THR A 100 -24.50 -13.79 9.49
C THR A 100 -25.09 -15.18 9.73
N GLY A 101 -25.21 -15.60 10.98
CA GLY A 101 -25.90 -16.86 11.33
C GLY A 101 -27.37 -16.90 10.89
N HIS A 102 -27.98 -15.76 10.58
CA HIS A 102 -29.39 -15.63 10.12
C HIS A 102 -29.49 -15.44 8.59
N GLY A 103 -28.39 -15.62 7.83
CA GLY A 103 -28.36 -15.48 6.37
C GLY A 103 -27.46 -14.34 5.89
N MET A 104 -27.56 -14.04 4.60
CA MET A 104 -26.86 -12.91 3.98
C MET A 104 -27.65 -11.62 4.18
N LYS A 105 -26.95 -10.53 4.50
CA LYS A 105 -27.52 -9.17 4.55
C LYS A 105 -27.60 -8.59 3.15
N ASP A 106 -28.30 -7.46 3.03
CA ASP A 106 -28.38 -6.72 1.78
C ASP A 106 -26.99 -6.26 1.32
N TRP A 107 -26.81 -6.20 0.00
CA TRP A 107 -25.57 -5.71 -0.61
C TRP A 107 -25.43 -4.22 -0.40
N PHE A 108 -24.23 -3.78 -0.09
CA PHE A 108 -23.90 -2.36 0.03
C PHE A 108 -22.65 -2.03 -0.79
N GLN A 109 -22.62 -0.82 -1.33
CA GLN A 109 -21.50 -0.35 -2.14
C GLN A 109 -20.28 0.02 -1.28
N ILE A 110 -19.09 -0.36 -1.76
CA ILE A 110 -17.81 0.00 -1.13
C ILE A 110 -17.34 1.31 -1.74
N GLY A 111 -17.35 2.39 -0.95
CA GLY A 111 -16.94 3.73 -1.40
C GLY A 111 -15.51 4.13 -1.03
N LYS A 112 -14.82 3.33 -0.21
CA LYS A 112 -13.46 3.59 0.27
C LYS A 112 -12.76 2.32 0.71
N GLY A 113 -11.45 2.40 0.87
CA GLY A 113 -10.61 1.27 1.28
C GLY A 113 -10.05 0.49 0.09
N VAL A 114 -8.97 -0.23 0.34
CA VAL A 114 -8.34 -1.13 -0.61
C VAL A 114 -8.05 -2.47 0.07
N HIS A 115 -8.06 -3.55 -0.68
CA HIS A 115 -7.79 -4.88 -0.14
C HIS A 115 -6.32 -5.03 0.25
N GLN A 116 -6.07 -5.45 1.49
CA GLN A 116 -4.73 -5.83 1.93
C GLN A 116 -4.37 -7.22 1.40
N GLY A 117 -3.21 -7.35 0.79
CA GLY A 117 -2.70 -8.63 0.31
C GLY A 117 -3.36 -9.14 -0.98
N CYS A 118 -4.21 -8.36 -1.60
CA CYS A 118 -4.73 -8.66 -2.93
C CYS A 118 -3.72 -8.27 -4.02
N ILE A 119 -3.93 -8.80 -5.23
CA ILE A 119 -3.07 -8.46 -6.38
C ILE A 119 -3.15 -6.97 -6.74
N LEU A 120 -4.22 -6.30 -6.35
CA LEU A 120 -4.45 -4.87 -6.52
C LEU A 120 -4.99 -4.26 -5.24
#